data_d616a9ab9df83d66ac8c97f2b18c6fd2
#
_entry.id   d616a9ab9df83d66ac8c97f2b18c6fd2
#
_cell.length_a   1.000
_cell.length_b   1.000
_cell.length_c   1.000
_cell.angle_alpha   90.00
_cell.angle_beta   90.00
_cell.angle_gamma   90.00
#
_symmetry.space_group_name_H-M   'P 1'
#
loop_
_entity.id
_entity.type
_entity.pdbx_description
1 polymer ?
#
loop_
_entity_poly.entity_id
_entity_poly.type
_entity_poly.pdbx_seq_one_letter_code
_entity_poly.pdbx_strand_id
1 'polypeptide(L)'
;MALATPAKLVFFESPSNPMLDLVDIRGVAEMAHAAGALVVIDNVFPTPIAQKPLELGADTVIYSATKHIDGQERVLGAAMLAGEEFIRERTLKLYRQTGPTISPFNAWVLPKSPETLALRVDRKAARTWRSGC
;
A
#
# COMPACT_ATOMS: atom_id res chain seq x y z
N MET A 1 -15.27 -4.99 -18.31
CA MET A 1 -14.64 -4.09 -19.32
C MET A 1 -13.20 -4.55 -19.46
N ALA A 2 -12.80 -5.06 -20.61
CA ALA A 2 -11.41 -5.49 -20.81
C ALA A 2 -10.49 -4.27 -20.90
N LEU A 3 -9.20 -4.44 -20.55
CA LEU A 3 -8.21 -3.41 -20.82
C LEU A 3 -8.16 -3.17 -22.33
N ALA A 4 -8.56 -1.99 -22.76
CA ALA A 4 -8.63 -1.64 -24.18
C ALA A 4 -7.25 -1.59 -24.87
N THR A 5 -6.18 -1.50 -24.07
CA THR A 5 -4.77 -1.50 -24.52
C THR A 5 -3.99 -2.47 -23.66
N PRO A 6 -3.07 -3.29 -24.24
CA PRO A 6 -2.21 -4.15 -23.46
C PRO A 6 -1.43 -3.35 -22.41
N ALA A 7 -1.54 -3.72 -21.16
CA ALA A 7 -0.81 -3.14 -20.05
C ALA A 7 0.04 -4.21 -19.37
N LYS A 8 1.21 -3.84 -18.87
CA LYS A 8 2.06 -4.73 -18.05
C LYS A 8 1.77 -4.56 -16.56
N LEU A 9 1.16 -3.45 -16.19
CA LEU A 9 0.92 -3.05 -14.82
C LEU A 9 -0.36 -2.23 -14.75
N VAL A 10 -1.18 -2.52 -13.74
CA VAL A 10 -2.30 -1.69 -13.30
C VAL A 10 -1.95 -1.14 -11.94
N PHE A 11 -1.89 0.17 -11.81
CA PHE A 11 -1.60 0.86 -10.56
C PHE A 11 -2.76 1.78 -10.18
N PHE A 12 -3.24 1.66 -8.96
CA PHE A 12 -4.30 2.54 -8.45
C PHE A 12 -4.31 2.63 -6.92
N GLU A 13 -5.04 3.61 -6.42
CA GLU A 13 -5.31 3.86 -5.01
C GLU A 13 -6.80 3.61 -4.73
N SER A 14 -7.12 2.97 -3.59
CA SER A 14 -8.51 2.78 -3.17
C SER A 14 -8.59 2.77 -1.63
N PRO A 15 -9.33 3.70 -0.99
CA PRO A 15 -10.00 4.88 -1.59
C PRO A 15 -9.05 5.85 -2.29
N SER A 16 -9.51 6.50 -3.36
CA SER A 16 -8.70 7.47 -4.10
C SER A 16 -8.51 8.78 -3.33
N ASN A 17 -7.42 9.48 -3.58
CA ASN A 17 -7.17 10.82 -3.03
C ASN A 17 -7.29 11.88 -4.15
N PRO A 18 -8.14 12.93 -4.03
CA PRO A 18 -8.91 13.31 -2.83
C PRO A 18 -10.38 12.86 -2.84
N MET A 19 -10.85 12.20 -3.89
CA MET A 19 -12.28 11.96 -4.15
C MET A 19 -12.87 10.84 -3.29
N LEU A 20 -12.05 9.99 -2.68
CA LEU A 20 -12.43 8.83 -1.86
C LEU A 20 -13.24 7.78 -2.64
N ASP A 21 -13.03 7.69 -3.94
CA ASP A 21 -13.67 6.66 -4.77
C ASP A 21 -13.17 5.28 -4.37
N LEU A 22 -14.08 4.34 -4.28
CA LEU A 22 -13.78 2.95 -3.97
C LEU A 22 -13.70 2.12 -5.26
N VAL A 23 -12.68 1.27 -5.34
CA VAL A 23 -12.47 0.34 -6.45
C VAL A 23 -12.63 -1.08 -5.93
N ASP A 24 -13.34 -1.93 -6.67
CA ASP A 24 -13.35 -3.36 -6.43
C ASP A 24 -11.98 -3.96 -6.80
N ILE A 25 -11.12 -4.08 -5.79
CA ILE A 25 -9.74 -4.57 -5.96
C ILE A 25 -9.73 -5.97 -6.55
N ARG A 26 -10.61 -6.86 -6.07
CA ARG A 26 -10.66 -8.25 -6.54
C ARG A 26 -11.05 -8.32 -8.02
N GLY A 27 -12.12 -7.63 -8.40
CA GLY A 27 -12.56 -7.58 -9.79
C GLY A 27 -11.51 -6.99 -10.73
N VAL A 28 -10.81 -5.93 -10.30
CA VAL A 28 -9.71 -5.34 -11.08
C VAL A 28 -8.53 -6.31 -11.19
N ALA A 29 -8.16 -7.00 -10.10
CA ALA A 29 -7.07 -7.97 -10.11
C ALA A 29 -7.36 -9.15 -11.06
N GLU A 30 -8.56 -9.70 -11.02
CA GLU A 30 -8.96 -10.77 -11.93
C GLU A 30 -8.88 -10.34 -13.40
N MET A 31 -9.37 -9.15 -13.74
CA MET A 31 -9.29 -8.60 -15.10
C MET A 31 -7.86 -8.33 -15.54
N ALA A 32 -7.02 -7.78 -14.65
CA ALA A 32 -5.63 -7.47 -14.94
C ALA A 32 -4.82 -8.75 -15.19
N HIS A 33 -4.96 -9.76 -14.32
CA HIS A 33 -4.30 -11.04 -14.45
C HIS A 33 -4.73 -11.80 -15.71
N ALA A 34 -6.02 -11.76 -16.06
CA ALA A 34 -6.51 -12.33 -17.32
C ALA A 34 -5.88 -11.68 -18.56
N ALA A 35 -5.46 -10.41 -18.44
CA ALA A 35 -4.74 -9.68 -19.49
C ALA A 35 -3.19 -9.78 -19.36
N GLY A 36 -2.67 -10.56 -18.41
CA GLY A 36 -1.23 -10.72 -18.18
C GLY A 36 -0.56 -9.52 -17.49
N ALA A 37 -1.35 -8.65 -16.86
CA ALA A 37 -0.86 -7.47 -16.15
C ALA A 37 -0.73 -7.73 -14.65
N LEU A 38 0.27 -7.12 -14.00
CA LEU A 38 0.43 -7.08 -12.55
C LEU A 38 -0.44 -5.99 -11.93
N VAL A 39 -0.82 -6.17 -10.67
CA VAL A 39 -1.62 -5.20 -9.91
C VAL A 39 -0.83 -4.65 -8.73
N VAL A 40 -0.67 -3.34 -8.70
CA VAL A 40 -0.03 -2.60 -7.63
C VAL A 40 -1.04 -1.65 -6.99
N ILE A 41 -1.17 -1.71 -5.68
CA ILE A 41 -2.13 -0.89 -4.92
C ILE A 41 -1.38 0.06 -3.99
N ASP A 42 -1.71 1.35 -4.08
CA ASP A 42 -1.40 2.29 -3.01
C ASP A 42 -2.45 2.14 -1.92
N ASN A 43 -2.02 1.60 -0.77
CA ASN A 43 -2.89 1.33 0.38
C ASN A 43 -2.60 2.25 1.57
N VAL A 44 -2.06 3.42 1.29
CA VAL A 44 -1.65 4.37 2.35
C VAL A 44 -2.83 4.80 3.18
N PHE A 45 -3.95 5.16 2.56
CA PHE A 45 -5.11 5.71 3.24
C PHE A 45 -5.82 4.69 4.14
N PRO A 46 -6.21 3.48 3.66
CA PRO A 46 -6.89 2.49 4.49
C PRO A 46 -6.00 1.87 5.55
N THR A 47 -4.71 1.85 5.34
CA THR A 47 -3.72 1.11 6.15
C THR A 47 -3.91 -0.41 6.09
N PRO A 48 -2.96 -1.23 6.54
CA PRO A 48 -3.15 -2.69 6.60
C PRO A 48 -4.20 -3.13 7.64
N ILE A 49 -4.70 -2.23 8.47
CA ILE A 49 -5.74 -2.53 9.46
C ILE A 49 -7.12 -2.61 8.80
N ALA A 50 -7.44 -1.66 7.91
CA ALA A 50 -8.76 -1.60 7.28
C ALA A 50 -8.82 -2.38 5.95
N GLN A 51 -7.70 -2.50 5.22
CA GLN A 51 -7.68 -3.13 3.90
C GLN A 51 -6.38 -3.91 3.67
N LYS A 52 -6.51 -5.14 3.16
CA LYS A 52 -5.40 -6.05 2.88
C LYS A 52 -5.38 -6.47 1.41
N PRO A 53 -4.84 -5.62 0.51
CA PRO A 53 -4.95 -5.84 -0.92
C PRO A 53 -4.30 -7.13 -1.44
N LEU A 54 -3.25 -7.64 -0.80
CA LEU A 54 -2.66 -8.95 -1.17
C LEU A 54 -3.67 -10.10 -1.03
N GLU A 55 -4.53 -10.05 -0.01
CA GLU A 55 -5.60 -11.05 0.19
C GLU A 55 -6.75 -10.88 -0.83
N LEU A 56 -6.78 -9.74 -1.53
CA LEU A 56 -7.74 -9.40 -2.56
C LEU A 56 -7.20 -9.59 -4.00
N GLY A 57 -5.98 -10.11 -4.13
CA GLY A 57 -5.39 -10.45 -5.42
C GLY A 57 -4.37 -9.43 -5.97
N ALA A 58 -4.01 -8.39 -5.21
CA ALA A 58 -2.92 -7.52 -5.62
C ALA A 58 -1.57 -8.27 -5.57
N ASP A 59 -0.68 -8.01 -6.53
CA ASP A 59 0.68 -8.56 -6.56
C ASP A 59 1.62 -7.79 -5.64
N THR A 60 1.37 -6.49 -5.50
CA THR A 60 2.19 -5.60 -4.69
C THR A 60 1.33 -4.53 -4.01
N VAL A 61 1.68 -4.20 -2.78
CA VAL A 61 1.05 -3.12 -2.02
C VAL A 61 2.11 -2.12 -1.59
N ILE A 62 1.80 -0.85 -1.75
CA ILE A 62 2.68 0.26 -1.38
C ILE A 62 2.07 1.03 -0.20
N TYR A 63 2.92 1.43 0.72
CA TYR A 63 2.59 2.31 1.83
C TYR A 63 3.59 3.47 1.92
N SER A 64 3.09 4.68 2.03
CA SER A 64 3.90 5.76 2.59
C SER A 64 4.01 5.53 4.10
N ALA A 65 5.16 5.06 4.54
CA ALA A 65 5.42 4.86 5.96
C ALA A 65 5.49 6.19 6.74
N THR A 66 5.75 7.29 6.04
CA THR A 66 5.66 8.67 6.55
C THR A 66 4.27 9.03 7.10
N LYS A 67 3.21 8.41 6.58
CA LYS A 67 1.82 8.74 6.93
C LYS A 67 1.33 7.94 8.15
N HIS A 68 0.30 7.13 7.98
CA HIS A 68 -0.35 6.41 9.08
C HIS A 68 0.56 5.39 9.78
N ILE A 69 1.52 4.79 9.06
CA ILE A 69 2.42 3.81 9.66
C ILE A 69 3.23 4.48 10.76
N ASP A 70 3.98 5.54 10.47
CA ASP A 70 4.66 6.30 11.51
C ASP A 70 3.66 7.05 12.41
N GLY A 71 2.75 7.81 11.80
CA GLY A 71 1.64 8.49 12.47
C GLY A 71 2.02 9.61 13.41
N GLN A 72 3.30 9.99 13.48
CA GLN A 72 3.85 11.03 14.35
C GLN A 72 4.80 11.98 13.62
N GLU A 73 4.87 11.91 12.28
CA GLU A 73 5.67 12.79 11.42
C GLU A 73 7.18 12.77 11.74
N ARG A 74 7.69 11.65 12.30
CA ARG A 74 9.09 11.53 12.73
C ARG A 74 10.01 11.08 11.61
N VAL A 75 9.49 10.33 10.63
CA VAL A 75 10.29 9.68 9.59
C VAL A 75 9.71 9.87 8.19
N LEU A 76 10.62 9.92 7.22
CA LEU A 76 10.30 9.77 5.81
C LEU A 76 10.65 8.36 5.37
N GLY A 77 9.69 7.65 4.78
CA GLY A 77 9.93 6.29 4.32
C GLY A 77 8.73 5.71 3.59
N ALA A 78 8.98 4.59 2.95
CA ALA A 78 7.95 3.81 2.30
C ALA A 78 8.16 2.32 2.61
N ALA A 79 7.09 1.55 2.49
CA ALA A 79 7.15 0.09 2.54
C ALA A 79 6.45 -0.47 1.30
N MET A 80 7.06 -1.49 0.71
CA MET A 80 6.48 -2.27 -0.37
C MET A 80 6.36 -3.71 0.12
N LEU A 81 5.16 -4.27 -0.01
CA LEU A 81 4.87 -5.66 0.34
C LEU A 81 4.46 -6.42 -0.92
N ALA A 82 5.04 -7.60 -1.09
CA ALA A 82 4.70 -8.53 -2.15
C ALA A 82 5.09 -9.96 -1.71
N GLY A 83 4.76 -10.96 -2.51
CA GLY A 83 5.27 -12.32 -2.30
C GLY A 83 6.79 -12.39 -2.34
N GLU A 84 7.38 -13.34 -1.61
CA GLU A 84 8.84 -13.48 -1.50
C GLU A 84 9.52 -13.64 -2.85
N GLU A 85 8.97 -14.46 -3.74
CA GLU A 85 9.50 -14.67 -5.09
C GLU A 85 9.51 -13.36 -5.90
N PHE A 86 8.41 -12.60 -5.86
CA PHE A 86 8.32 -11.31 -6.53
C PHE A 86 9.41 -10.33 -6.03
N ILE A 87 9.61 -10.28 -4.73
CA ILE A 87 10.65 -9.42 -4.12
C ILE A 87 12.03 -9.83 -4.60
N ARG A 88 12.36 -11.13 -4.56
CA ARG A 88 13.67 -11.65 -4.97
C ARG A 88 13.97 -11.40 -6.43
N GLU A 89 13.03 -11.70 -7.32
CA GLU A 89 13.27 -11.67 -8.75
C GLU A 89 13.15 -10.28 -9.37
N ARG A 90 12.21 -9.48 -8.85
CA ARG A 90 11.85 -8.22 -9.49
C ARG A 90 12.38 -6.99 -8.78
N THR A 91 12.38 -7.00 -7.46
CA THR A 91 12.65 -5.79 -6.66
C THR A 91 14.07 -5.74 -6.15
N LEU A 92 14.57 -6.85 -5.59
CA LEU A 92 15.81 -6.86 -4.84
C LEU A 92 17.04 -6.48 -5.69
N LYS A 93 17.06 -6.91 -6.96
CA LYS A 93 18.14 -6.58 -7.89
C LYS A 93 18.20 -5.08 -8.16
N LEU A 94 17.06 -4.48 -8.48
CA LEU A 94 16.95 -3.03 -8.71
C LEU A 94 17.35 -2.25 -7.47
N TYR A 95 16.78 -2.64 -6.31
CA TYR A 95 17.05 -2.02 -5.03
C TYR A 95 18.54 -2.00 -4.67
N ARG A 96 19.23 -3.13 -4.85
CA ARG A 96 20.68 -3.25 -4.58
C ARG A 96 21.53 -2.42 -5.53
N GLN A 97 21.11 -2.27 -6.78
CA GLN A 97 21.88 -1.54 -7.79
C GLN A 97 21.65 -0.04 -7.76
N THR A 98 20.47 0.41 -7.35
CA THR A 98 20.11 1.83 -7.33
C THR A 98 20.29 2.47 -5.94
N GLY A 99 20.38 1.66 -4.88
CA GLY A 99 20.70 2.08 -3.53
C GLY A 99 19.66 2.97 -2.82
N PRO A 100 18.33 2.90 -3.09
CA PRO A 100 17.34 3.70 -2.37
C PRO A 100 17.16 3.14 -0.97
N THR A 101 18.01 3.52 -0.03
CA THR A 101 17.95 3.03 1.35
C THR A 101 17.40 4.09 2.29
N ILE A 102 16.60 3.64 3.23
CA ILE A 102 16.17 4.45 4.36
C ILE A 102 17.36 4.68 5.31
N SER A 103 17.41 5.85 5.96
CA SER A 103 18.47 6.13 6.94
C SER A 103 18.42 5.15 8.12
N PRO A 104 19.55 4.87 8.81
CA PRO A 104 19.57 3.99 9.97
C PRO A 104 18.61 4.43 11.08
N PHE A 105 18.47 5.74 11.31
CA PHE A 105 17.53 6.28 12.27
C PHE A 105 16.07 5.96 11.90
N ASN A 106 15.70 6.24 10.66
CA ASN A 106 14.35 5.93 10.18
C ASN A 106 14.07 4.41 10.20
N ALA A 107 15.06 3.60 9.85
CA ALA A 107 14.98 2.14 9.92
C ALA A 107 14.81 1.62 11.34
N TRP A 108 15.31 2.34 12.34
CA TRP A 108 15.13 2.00 13.74
C TRP A 108 13.77 2.44 14.30
N VAL A 109 13.26 3.62 13.88
CA VAL A 109 11.97 4.15 14.35
C VAL A 109 10.80 3.40 13.72
N LEU A 110 10.84 3.14 12.42
CA LEU A 110 9.71 2.57 11.67
C LEU A 110 9.19 1.23 12.20
N PRO A 111 10.00 0.24 12.59
CA PRO A 111 9.49 -1.02 13.13
C PRO A 111 8.73 -0.91 14.45
N LYS A 112 8.92 0.20 15.19
CA LYS A 112 8.22 0.47 16.46
C LYS A 112 6.84 1.10 16.24
N SER A 113 6.65 1.75 15.13
CA SER A 113 5.44 2.51 14.82
C SER A 113 4.18 1.63 14.63
N PRO A 114 4.26 0.43 14.01
CA PRO A 114 3.14 -0.49 13.90
C PRO A 114 2.58 -0.99 15.23
N GLU A 115 3.35 -0.98 16.32
CA GLU A 115 2.89 -1.42 17.65
C GLU A 115 1.62 -0.69 18.10
N THR A 116 1.44 0.57 17.69
CA THR A 116 0.27 1.38 18.02
C THR A 116 -0.63 1.67 16.83
N LEU A 117 -0.34 1.12 15.67
CA LEU A 117 -1.06 1.46 14.43
C LEU A 117 -2.56 1.18 14.53
N ALA A 118 -2.95 0.00 15.02
CA ALA A 118 -4.36 -0.37 15.16
C ALA A 118 -5.09 0.62 16.07
N LEU A 119 -4.56 0.90 17.26
CA LEU A 119 -5.14 1.85 18.20
C LEU A 119 -5.34 3.25 17.59
N ARG A 120 -4.37 3.71 16.80
CA ARG A 120 -4.41 5.02 16.16
C ARG A 120 -5.45 5.07 15.03
N VAL A 121 -5.53 4.01 14.23
CA VAL A 121 -6.51 3.90 13.13
C VAL A 121 -7.91 3.81 13.68
N ASP A 122 -8.17 2.95 14.67
CA ASP A 122 -9.48 2.80 15.31
C ASP A 122 -9.95 4.11 15.94
N ARG A 123 -9.04 4.82 16.60
CA ARG A 123 -9.39 6.13 17.21
C ARG A 123 -9.73 7.18 16.16
N LYS A 124 -9.02 7.20 15.03
CA LYS A 124 -9.33 8.12 13.91
C LYS A 124 -10.70 7.79 13.32
N ALA A 125 -10.96 6.53 12.99
CA ALA A 125 -12.23 6.08 12.45
C ALA A 125 -13.41 6.44 13.37
N ALA A 126 -13.28 6.19 14.68
CA ALA A 126 -14.32 6.52 15.67
C ALA A 126 -14.59 8.03 15.78
N ARG A 127 -13.58 8.89 15.53
CA ARG A 127 -13.77 10.34 15.54
C ARG A 127 -14.49 10.82 14.28
N THR A 128 -14.13 10.30 13.13
CA THR A 128 -14.77 10.64 11.85
C THR A 128 -16.25 10.29 11.86
N TRP A 129 -16.61 9.14 12.42
CA TRP A 129 -18.01 8.74 12.59
C TRP A 129 -18.82 9.72 13.48
N ARG A 130 -18.21 10.25 14.54
CA ARG A 130 -18.88 11.19 15.47
C ARG A 130 -19.01 12.61 14.91
N SER A 131 -18.13 13.02 14.01
CA SER A 131 -18.15 14.37 13.42
C SER A 131 -19.00 14.47 12.14
N GLY A 132 -19.49 13.35 11.64
CA GLY A 132 -20.36 13.27 10.46
C GLY A 132 -21.87 13.24 10.80
N CYS A 133 -22.25 13.49 12.06
CA CYS A 133 -23.63 13.62 12.50
C CYS A 133 -23.97 15.08 12.79
#